data_bb1ce15c1135a2757b4ba6a6b2516761
#
_entry.id   bb1ce15c1135a2757b4ba6a6b2516761
#
_cell.length_a   1.000
_cell.length_b   1.000
_cell.length_c   1.000
_cell.angle_alpha   90.00
_cell.angle_beta   90.00
_cell.angle_gamma   90.00
#
_symmetry.space_group_name_H-M   'P 1'
#
loop_
_entity.id
_entity.type
_entity.pdbx_description
1 polymer ?
#
loop_
_entity_poly.entity_id
_entity_poly.type
_entity_poly.pdbx_seq_one_letter_code
_entity_poly.pdbx_strand_id
1 'polypeptide(L)'
;MKFKKIFISLLLITFTAIAIFGYIPSTFAAQSPQIPLAGSAIPQFVSPLPTLKIAPQNSTITTVFGNVPLTIRMCEFQVNMLPAPLPLTWVWGYLVDPTGTSTCAQLIDLHFDGAINGISGPLDTSIGPVIVNQRGGSSTDIKFVNNLGYASTTNLLAYKYSTDQTLHWADPLGLNCTMDLMGMAPEFGSPCAQNYEGQIPAVVHLHGGEVPPELDGGPDSWFTSDGRYKGHKYYSSKGAPANASLYKYPNKQEAAPLWFHDHTLGATRLNVIMGMAGAYYIYDPLLSLPPNLQPLNEVIPVAIQDRMFDTNGQLFMPADSAGGILWSLNPEHPYWVPEFEGDAIIVNGKAWPYLEVMAKRYRFLFLNGSTARAYEMFLDNPVTGGMGPTMWVISTDGGYLDSPVKIDPNLGQKLVMQPGERYEVIIDFAGYAGTNLILRNIAKHPFPNGVAPQGSTLGRIMELRVGNPVIDNSYDPASGTPLRI
;
A
#
# COMPACT_ATOMS: atom_id res chain seq x y z
N MET A 1 -3.23 70.46 39.82
CA MET A 1 -3.58 69.03 40.10
C MET A 1 -4.47 68.35 39.04
N LYS A 2 -4.84 69.00 37.94
CA LYS A 2 -5.71 68.41 36.90
C LYS A 2 -4.94 67.89 35.67
N PHE A 3 -3.69 68.27 35.48
CA PHE A 3 -2.87 67.81 34.29
C PHE A 3 -2.21 66.46 34.46
N LYS A 4 -2.01 65.97 35.70
CA LYS A 4 -1.38 64.64 35.91
C LYS A 4 -2.34 63.44 35.67
N LYS A 5 -3.65 63.67 35.76
CA LYS A 5 -4.62 62.54 35.53
C LYS A 5 -4.88 62.26 34.06
N ILE A 6 -4.69 63.23 33.16
CA ILE A 6 -4.93 63.06 31.72
C ILE A 6 -3.76 62.27 31.07
N PHE A 7 -2.52 62.48 31.56
CA PHE A 7 -1.35 61.80 31.03
C PHE A 7 -1.31 60.31 31.38
N ILE A 8 -1.83 59.92 32.55
CA ILE A 8 -1.87 58.52 32.99
C ILE A 8 -2.95 57.74 32.22
N SER A 9 -4.09 58.39 31.90
CA SER A 9 -5.15 57.76 31.10
C SER A 9 -4.76 57.59 29.64
N LEU A 10 -3.97 58.48 29.06
CA LEU A 10 -3.47 58.33 27.67
C LEU A 10 -2.39 57.24 27.56
N LEU A 11 -1.56 57.08 28.61
CA LEU A 11 -0.53 56.04 28.63
C LEU A 11 -1.11 54.61 28.81
N LEU A 12 -2.22 54.49 29.55
CA LEU A 12 -2.90 53.21 29.71
C LEU A 12 -3.67 52.78 28.43
N ILE A 13 -4.22 53.73 27.68
CA ILE A 13 -4.92 53.43 26.41
C ILE A 13 -3.94 53.04 25.31
N THR A 14 -2.75 53.63 25.27
CA THR A 14 -1.70 53.21 24.31
C THR A 14 -1.10 51.86 24.66
N PHE A 15 -0.96 51.46 25.91
CA PHE A 15 -0.50 50.15 26.30
C PHE A 15 -1.55 49.03 26.06
N THR A 16 -2.84 49.33 26.23
CA THR A 16 -3.91 48.38 25.91
C THR A 16 -4.11 48.24 24.40
N ALA A 17 -3.87 49.25 23.58
CA ALA A 17 -3.93 49.15 22.12
C ALA A 17 -2.78 48.35 21.53
N ILE A 18 -1.57 48.41 22.13
CA ILE A 18 -0.41 47.64 21.71
C ILE A 18 -0.56 46.16 22.12
N ALA A 19 -1.27 45.84 23.19
CA ALA A 19 -1.52 44.46 23.63
C ALA A 19 -2.58 43.72 22.77
N ILE A 20 -3.43 44.45 22.01
CA ILE A 20 -4.48 43.86 21.17
C ILE A 20 -3.97 43.60 19.75
N PHE A 21 -2.86 44.20 19.32
CA PHE A 21 -2.26 43.95 17.99
C PHE A 21 -1.12 42.93 18.01
N GLY A 22 -0.84 42.26 19.13
CA GLY A 22 0.30 41.35 19.29
C GLY A 22 -0.01 39.87 19.16
N TYR A 23 -1.21 39.45 18.82
CA TYR A 23 -1.51 38.06 18.55
C TYR A 23 -1.87 37.90 17.05
N ILE A 24 -0.84 37.91 16.20
CA ILE A 24 -0.96 37.32 14.88
C ILE A 24 -0.91 35.81 15.14
N PRO A 25 -2.00 35.05 14.91
CA PRO A 25 -1.90 33.61 15.04
C PRO A 25 -0.82 33.14 14.07
N SER A 26 0.08 32.32 14.57
CA SER A 26 1.06 31.62 13.71
C SER A 26 0.29 30.84 12.66
N THR A 27 0.45 31.19 11.39
CA THR A 27 -0.19 30.52 10.26
C THR A 27 0.66 29.36 9.73
N PHE A 28 1.25 28.57 10.63
CA PHE A 28 1.83 27.28 10.25
C PHE A 28 0.72 26.26 10.03
N ALA A 29 1.03 25.24 9.23
CA ALA A 29 0.14 24.10 9.07
C ALA A 29 -0.26 23.54 10.44
N ALA A 30 -1.51 23.20 10.60
CA ALA A 30 -1.98 22.57 11.83
C ALA A 30 -1.28 21.22 12.00
N GLN A 31 -0.72 20.98 13.17
CA GLN A 31 -0.17 19.66 13.50
C GLN A 31 -1.28 18.60 13.45
N SER A 32 -0.91 17.39 13.10
CA SER A 32 -1.87 16.28 13.08
C SER A 32 -2.48 16.09 14.47
N PRO A 33 -3.82 16.03 14.59
CA PRO A 33 -4.49 15.73 15.85
C PRO A 33 -4.39 14.25 16.22
N GLN A 34 -3.68 13.44 15.45
CA GLN A 34 -3.57 11.99 15.63
C GLN A 34 -2.64 11.65 16.80
N ILE A 35 -3.07 10.71 17.64
CA ILE A 35 -2.28 10.14 18.74
C ILE A 35 -1.83 8.73 18.31
N PRO A 36 -0.53 8.45 18.19
CA PRO A 36 -0.05 7.16 17.74
C PRO A 36 -0.54 6.01 18.63
N LEU A 37 -0.99 4.93 18.01
CA LEU A 37 -1.27 3.63 18.64
C LEU A 37 -0.03 2.75 18.49
N ALA A 38 0.53 2.26 19.58
CA ALA A 38 1.65 1.32 19.49
C ALA A 38 1.23 0.03 18.79
N GLY A 39 2.00 -0.45 17.81
CA GLY A 39 1.71 -1.69 17.08
C GLY A 39 1.57 -2.90 18.03
N SER A 40 2.28 -2.90 19.16
CA SER A 40 2.15 -3.94 20.20
C SER A 40 0.77 -3.97 20.89
N ALA A 41 -0.04 -2.95 20.76
CA ALA A 41 -1.41 -2.89 21.28
C ALA A 41 -2.44 -3.51 20.33
N ILE A 42 -2.05 -3.81 19.09
CA ILE A 42 -2.95 -4.40 18.09
C ILE A 42 -2.95 -5.93 18.27
N PRO A 43 -4.13 -6.57 18.47
CA PRO A 43 -4.22 -8.02 18.59
C PRO A 43 -3.77 -8.72 17.30
N GLN A 44 -3.01 -9.80 17.43
CA GLN A 44 -2.45 -10.57 16.32
C GLN A 44 -3.23 -11.86 16.09
N PHE A 45 -3.31 -12.30 14.83
CA PHE A 45 -3.88 -13.59 14.41
C PHE A 45 -5.37 -13.75 14.78
N VAL A 46 -6.11 -12.63 14.75
CA VAL A 46 -7.55 -12.57 15.03
C VAL A 46 -8.37 -12.57 13.75
N SER A 47 -7.92 -11.87 12.73
CA SER A 47 -8.62 -11.72 11.46
C SER A 47 -8.13 -12.72 10.42
N PRO A 48 -9.02 -13.34 9.60
CA PRO A 48 -8.59 -14.19 8.50
C PRO A 48 -7.93 -13.37 7.38
N LEU A 49 -7.00 -13.99 6.68
CA LEU A 49 -6.36 -13.41 5.50
C LEU A 49 -7.37 -13.29 4.35
N PRO A 50 -7.57 -12.11 3.74
CA PRO A 50 -8.31 -12.00 2.49
C PRO A 50 -7.63 -12.79 1.36
N THR A 51 -8.40 -13.57 0.61
CA THR A 51 -7.94 -14.42 -0.48
C THR A 51 -8.62 -14.06 -1.80
N LEU A 52 -8.21 -14.69 -2.91
CA LEU A 52 -8.81 -14.46 -4.21
C LEU A 52 -10.23 -15.01 -4.28
N LYS A 53 -11.11 -14.25 -4.93
CA LYS A 53 -12.38 -14.74 -5.47
C LYS A 53 -12.60 -14.21 -6.88
N ILE A 54 -13.26 -15.02 -7.69
CA ILE A 54 -13.51 -14.72 -9.12
C ILE A 54 -14.73 -13.80 -9.32
N ALA A 55 -15.53 -13.55 -8.30
CA ALA A 55 -16.68 -12.64 -8.38
C ALA A 55 -16.54 -11.49 -7.39
N PRO A 56 -17.13 -10.30 -7.66
CA PRO A 56 -17.12 -9.20 -6.70
C PRO A 56 -17.82 -9.67 -5.42
N GLN A 57 -17.12 -9.61 -4.32
CA GLN A 57 -17.59 -9.93 -2.98
C GLN A 57 -16.84 -9.11 -1.95
N ASN A 58 -17.52 -8.77 -0.89
CA ASN A 58 -17.06 -7.88 0.15
C ASN A 58 -15.80 -8.33 0.91
N SER A 59 -15.56 -9.62 1.04
CA SER A 59 -14.53 -10.17 1.94
C SER A 59 -13.31 -10.72 1.22
N THR A 60 -13.08 -10.36 -0.06
CA THR A 60 -12.00 -10.96 -0.84
C THR A 60 -11.44 -10.05 -1.90
N ILE A 61 -10.22 -10.39 -2.33
CA ILE A 61 -9.53 -9.67 -3.40
C ILE A 61 -10.20 -10.00 -4.73
N THR A 62 -10.71 -8.97 -5.40
CA THR A 62 -11.37 -9.11 -6.71
C THR A 62 -10.38 -9.54 -7.78
N THR A 63 -10.76 -10.54 -8.60
CA THR A 63 -10.00 -10.95 -9.79
C THR A 63 -10.76 -10.57 -11.05
N VAL A 64 -10.08 -9.95 -12.01
CA VAL A 64 -10.63 -9.58 -13.32
C VAL A 64 -9.68 -10.00 -14.45
N PHE A 65 -10.22 -10.18 -15.64
CA PHE A 65 -9.44 -10.56 -16.82
C PHE A 65 -9.23 -9.37 -17.75
N GLY A 66 -7.98 -9.14 -18.15
CA GLY A 66 -7.58 -8.00 -18.99
C GLY A 66 -7.85 -8.18 -20.49
N ASN A 67 -8.50 -9.27 -20.91
CA ASN A 67 -8.91 -9.51 -22.29
C ASN A 67 -10.15 -8.70 -22.73
N VAL A 68 -10.74 -7.96 -21.82
CA VAL A 68 -11.82 -7.01 -22.04
C VAL A 68 -11.43 -5.64 -21.50
N PRO A 69 -11.97 -4.52 -22.05
CA PRO A 69 -11.70 -3.20 -21.51
C PRO A 69 -12.14 -3.10 -20.04
N LEU A 70 -11.25 -2.60 -19.20
CA LEU A 70 -11.49 -2.42 -17.77
C LEU A 70 -11.65 -0.93 -17.44
N THR A 71 -12.50 -0.62 -16.48
CA THR A 71 -12.49 0.67 -15.79
C THR A 71 -12.19 0.43 -14.32
N ILE A 72 -11.20 1.13 -13.79
CA ILE A 72 -10.78 1.06 -12.40
C ILE A 72 -10.81 2.46 -11.81
N ARG A 73 -11.50 2.62 -10.69
CA ARG A 73 -11.61 3.91 -9.99
C ARG A 73 -10.76 3.92 -8.74
N MET A 74 -10.08 5.03 -8.53
CA MET A 74 -9.40 5.35 -7.29
C MET A 74 -10.43 5.96 -6.35
N CYS A 75 -10.77 5.27 -5.27
CA CYS A 75 -11.84 5.65 -4.35
C CYS A 75 -11.36 5.70 -2.90
N GLU A 76 -12.02 6.50 -2.09
CA GLU A 76 -11.87 6.53 -0.64
C GLU A 76 -12.99 5.75 0.03
N PHE A 77 -12.66 4.85 0.96
CA PHE A 77 -13.62 4.01 1.67
C PHE A 77 -13.05 3.48 2.99
N GLN A 78 -13.88 2.81 3.78
CA GLN A 78 -13.46 2.18 5.03
C GLN A 78 -13.22 0.69 4.88
N VAL A 79 -12.21 0.20 5.61
CA VAL A 79 -11.90 -1.23 5.71
C VAL A 79 -11.74 -1.63 7.18
N ASN A 80 -12.00 -2.90 7.48
CA ASN A 80 -11.70 -3.48 8.79
C ASN A 80 -10.25 -3.99 8.83
N MET A 81 -9.27 -3.08 8.66
CA MET A 81 -7.85 -3.39 8.64
C MET A 81 -7.36 -3.91 10.00
N LEU A 82 -7.83 -3.30 11.07
CA LEU A 82 -7.56 -3.70 12.45
C LEU A 82 -8.64 -4.65 12.97
N PRO A 83 -8.30 -5.61 13.85
CA PRO A 83 -9.29 -6.50 14.45
C PRO A 83 -10.20 -5.77 15.43
N ALA A 84 -11.47 -6.17 15.51
CA ALA A 84 -12.40 -5.66 16.51
C ALA A 84 -11.84 -5.88 17.95
N PRO A 85 -12.06 -4.95 18.90
CA PRO A 85 -12.96 -3.80 18.83
C PRO A 85 -12.32 -2.50 18.29
N LEU A 86 -11.14 -2.57 17.67
CA LEU A 86 -10.50 -1.38 17.10
C LEU A 86 -11.35 -0.80 15.94
N PRO A 87 -11.35 0.54 15.78
CA PRO A 87 -12.16 1.19 14.76
C PRO A 87 -11.78 0.82 13.32
N LEU A 88 -12.70 1.09 12.39
CA LEU A 88 -12.47 0.97 10.95
C LEU A 88 -11.45 2.00 10.49
N THR A 89 -10.66 1.63 9.49
CA THR A 89 -9.62 2.46 8.90
C THR A 89 -10.10 3.05 7.57
N TRP A 90 -9.98 4.35 7.39
CA TRP A 90 -10.13 5.00 6.10
C TRP A 90 -8.90 4.70 5.22
N VAL A 91 -9.16 4.36 3.96
CA VAL A 91 -8.14 4.02 2.96
C VAL A 91 -8.51 4.55 1.59
N TRP A 92 -7.54 4.60 0.70
CA TRP A 92 -7.77 4.63 -0.73
C TRP A 92 -7.59 3.24 -1.33
N GLY A 93 -8.20 3.01 -2.48
CA GLY A 93 -8.02 1.75 -3.20
C GLY A 93 -8.57 1.81 -4.62
N TYR A 94 -8.24 0.79 -5.37
CA TYR A 94 -8.68 0.60 -6.73
C TYR A 94 -9.93 -0.28 -6.76
N LEU A 95 -11.07 0.28 -7.17
CA LEU A 95 -12.31 -0.45 -7.33
C LEU A 95 -12.63 -0.68 -8.81
N VAL A 96 -12.96 -1.91 -9.16
CA VAL A 96 -13.38 -2.27 -10.52
C VAL A 96 -14.77 -1.73 -10.77
N ASP A 97 -14.94 -0.98 -11.86
CA ASP A 97 -16.23 -0.45 -12.30
C ASP A 97 -16.73 -1.24 -13.52
N PRO A 98 -17.64 -2.21 -13.33
CA PRO A 98 -18.12 -3.08 -14.40
C PRO A 98 -18.97 -2.34 -15.43
N THR A 99 -19.54 -1.20 -15.09
CA THR A 99 -20.37 -0.38 -16.00
C THR A 99 -19.59 0.71 -16.72
N GLY A 100 -18.42 1.10 -16.18
CA GLY A 100 -17.62 2.23 -16.65
C GLY A 100 -18.17 3.61 -16.28
N THR A 101 -19.30 3.68 -15.56
CA THR A 101 -20.03 4.91 -15.21
C THR A 101 -20.45 5.01 -13.75
N SER A 102 -20.17 3.97 -12.93
CA SER A 102 -20.52 3.95 -11.52
C SER A 102 -19.78 5.01 -10.70
N THR A 103 -20.39 5.48 -9.64
CA THR A 103 -19.74 6.31 -8.62
C THR A 103 -18.97 5.45 -7.62
N CYS A 104 -18.04 6.04 -6.85
CA CYS A 104 -17.35 5.32 -5.77
C CYS A 104 -18.35 4.72 -4.76
N ALA A 105 -19.41 5.46 -4.37
CA ALA A 105 -20.42 4.95 -3.45
C ALA A 105 -21.10 3.68 -3.98
N GLN A 106 -21.50 3.67 -5.26
CA GLN A 106 -22.09 2.47 -5.88
C GLN A 106 -21.13 1.29 -5.95
N LEU A 107 -19.82 1.56 -6.16
CA LEU A 107 -18.82 0.50 -6.18
C LEU A 107 -18.54 -0.04 -4.78
N ILE A 108 -18.57 0.78 -3.74
CA ILE A 108 -18.44 0.35 -2.35
C ILE A 108 -19.62 -0.58 -2.00
N ASP A 109 -20.87 -0.20 -2.34
CA ASP A 109 -22.04 -1.06 -2.16
C ASP A 109 -21.84 -2.40 -2.87
N LEU A 110 -21.48 -2.37 -4.16
CA LEU A 110 -21.27 -3.56 -4.97
C LEU A 110 -20.20 -4.50 -4.38
N HIS A 111 -19.12 -3.95 -3.87
CA HIS A 111 -18.04 -4.74 -3.26
C HIS A 111 -18.40 -5.20 -1.85
N PHE A 112 -19.28 -4.50 -1.16
CA PHE A 112 -19.73 -4.85 0.19
C PHE A 112 -20.70 -6.05 0.19
N ASP A 113 -21.74 -6.04 -0.65
CA ASP A 113 -22.79 -7.08 -0.63
C ASP A 113 -23.09 -7.69 -2.02
N GLY A 114 -22.43 -7.27 -3.08
CA GLY A 114 -22.63 -7.77 -4.44
C GLY A 114 -23.78 -7.09 -5.20
N ALA A 115 -24.36 -6.02 -4.65
CA ALA A 115 -25.47 -5.28 -5.24
C ALA A 115 -25.29 -3.76 -5.12
N ILE A 116 -25.87 -3.00 -6.06
CA ILE A 116 -25.98 -1.54 -5.98
C ILE A 116 -27.39 -1.22 -5.46
N ASN A 117 -27.53 -1.13 -4.16
CA ASN A 117 -28.84 -0.96 -3.47
C ASN A 117 -28.85 0.19 -2.45
N GLY A 118 -27.74 0.92 -2.31
CA GLY A 118 -27.55 1.98 -1.31
C GLY A 118 -27.19 1.46 0.08
N ILE A 119 -26.89 0.16 0.22
CA ILE A 119 -26.44 -0.45 1.48
C ILE A 119 -24.95 -0.69 1.37
N SER A 120 -24.16 0.08 2.09
CA SER A 120 -22.69 -0.05 2.08
C SER A 120 -22.14 -0.21 3.49
N GLY A 121 -20.94 -0.79 3.56
CA GLY A 121 -20.20 -0.98 4.81
C GLY A 121 -18.70 -1.10 4.53
N PRO A 122 -17.92 -1.45 5.56
CA PRO A 122 -16.49 -1.60 5.41
C PRO A 122 -16.15 -2.79 4.51
N LEU A 123 -15.18 -2.59 3.62
CA LEU A 123 -14.61 -3.69 2.85
C LEU A 123 -13.54 -4.43 3.68
N ASP A 124 -13.19 -5.64 3.25
CA ASP A 124 -12.18 -6.43 3.95
C ASP A 124 -10.75 -5.99 3.65
N THR A 125 -10.53 -5.38 2.50
CA THR A 125 -9.19 -4.99 2.05
C THR A 125 -9.22 -3.77 1.14
N SER A 126 -8.12 -3.00 1.14
CA SER A 126 -7.85 -1.98 0.12
C SER A 126 -7.03 -2.54 -1.05
N ILE A 127 -6.43 -3.74 -0.88
CA ILE A 127 -5.55 -4.34 -1.89
C ILE A 127 -6.37 -4.94 -3.02
N GLY A 128 -5.95 -4.68 -4.23
CA GLY A 128 -6.56 -5.25 -5.43
C GLY A 128 -6.97 -4.18 -6.44
N PRO A 129 -7.56 -4.60 -7.57
CA PRO A 129 -7.83 -5.98 -7.97
C PRO A 129 -6.59 -6.76 -8.38
N VAL A 130 -6.74 -8.08 -8.62
CA VAL A 130 -5.81 -8.88 -9.39
C VAL A 130 -6.28 -8.90 -10.84
N ILE A 131 -5.48 -8.35 -11.75
CA ILE A 131 -5.78 -8.32 -13.19
C ILE A 131 -5.00 -9.45 -13.85
N VAL A 132 -5.71 -10.40 -14.45
CA VAL A 132 -5.10 -11.58 -15.10
C VAL A 132 -5.04 -11.37 -16.60
N ASN A 133 -3.87 -11.56 -17.18
CA ASN A 133 -3.60 -11.30 -18.59
C ASN A 133 -2.85 -12.45 -19.26
N GLN A 134 -3.06 -12.60 -20.55
CA GLN A 134 -2.36 -13.61 -21.35
C GLN A 134 -1.20 -12.98 -22.11
N ARG A 135 -0.02 -13.58 -22.00
CA ARG A 135 1.14 -13.22 -22.83
C ARG A 135 0.81 -13.39 -24.31
N GLY A 136 1.13 -12.35 -25.11
CA GLY A 136 0.88 -12.40 -26.56
C GLY A 136 -0.59 -12.41 -26.95
N GLY A 137 -1.53 -12.30 -26.02
CA GLY A 137 -2.95 -12.11 -26.26
C GLY A 137 -3.28 -10.67 -26.69
N SER A 138 -4.54 -10.29 -26.54
CA SER A 138 -4.94 -8.89 -26.76
C SER A 138 -4.25 -7.96 -25.77
N SER A 139 -3.99 -6.71 -26.17
CA SER A 139 -3.59 -5.69 -25.20
C SER A 139 -4.68 -5.51 -24.12
N THR A 140 -4.26 -5.19 -22.92
CA THR A 140 -5.18 -4.89 -21.84
C THR A 140 -5.47 -3.39 -21.83
N ASP A 141 -6.69 -3.02 -22.16
CA ASP A 141 -7.15 -1.63 -22.16
C ASP A 141 -7.70 -1.31 -20.77
N ILE A 142 -7.06 -0.42 -20.02
CA ILE A 142 -7.49 -0.03 -18.68
C ILE A 142 -7.67 1.49 -18.61
N LYS A 143 -8.88 1.90 -18.19
CA LYS A 143 -9.18 3.27 -17.85
C LYS A 143 -9.07 3.44 -16.32
N PHE A 144 -8.04 4.14 -15.88
CA PHE A 144 -7.88 4.54 -14.48
C PHE A 144 -8.52 5.93 -14.26
N VAL A 145 -9.47 6.01 -13.33
CA VAL A 145 -10.22 7.23 -13.03
C VAL A 145 -9.89 7.72 -11.62
N ASN A 146 -9.38 8.94 -11.50
CA ASN A 146 -9.11 9.54 -10.20
C ASN A 146 -10.39 10.16 -9.62
N ASN A 147 -10.89 9.58 -8.51
CA ASN A 147 -12.05 10.06 -7.76
C ASN A 147 -11.69 10.39 -6.29
N LEU A 148 -10.41 10.67 -5.99
CA LEU A 148 -9.94 10.89 -4.61
C LEU A 148 -10.36 12.25 -4.01
N GLY A 149 -10.72 13.22 -4.85
CA GLY A 149 -11.20 14.53 -4.37
C GLY A 149 -10.08 15.47 -3.92
N TYR A 150 -10.29 16.12 -2.79
CA TYR A 150 -9.42 17.17 -2.25
C TYR A 150 -8.75 16.71 -0.95
N ALA A 151 -7.51 17.13 -0.72
CA ALA A 151 -6.80 16.92 0.53
C ALA A 151 -7.50 17.58 1.73
N SER A 152 -8.17 18.73 1.51
CA SER A 152 -8.94 19.41 2.55
C SER A 152 -10.14 18.59 3.08
N THR A 153 -10.72 17.70 2.26
CA THR A 153 -11.94 16.95 2.58
C THR A 153 -11.74 15.45 2.77
N THR A 154 -10.54 14.94 2.51
CA THR A 154 -10.24 13.51 2.74
C THR A 154 -10.35 13.13 4.21
N ASN A 155 -10.82 11.93 4.48
CA ASN A 155 -10.82 11.33 5.82
C ASN A 155 -9.45 10.72 6.19
N LEU A 156 -8.50 10.66 5.25
CA LEU A 156 -7.16 10.15 5.51
C LEU A 156 -6.29 11.25 6.16
N LEU A 157 -6.33 11.32 7.47
CA LEU A 157 -5.60 12.31 8.25
C LEU A 157 -4.09 12.22 8.02
N ALA A 158 -3.56 11.01 7.86
CA ALA A 158 -2.16 10.80 7.53
C ALA A 158 -1.75 11.49 6.22
N TYR A 159 -2.60 11.47 5.18
CA TYR A 159 -2.34 12.22 3.95
C TYR A 159 -2.44 13.72 4.18
N LYS A 160 -3.54 14.17 4.80
CA LYS A 160 -3.87 15.58 5.03
C LYS A 160 -2.77 16.32 5.78
N TYR A 161 -2.17 15.68 6.79
CA TYR A 161 -1.18 16.30 7.67
C TYR A 161 0.26 15.93 7.36
N SER A 162 0.52 15.01 6.42
CA SER A 162 1.89 14.60 6.04
C SER A 162 2.25 14.93 4.59
N THR A 163 1.36 15.60 3.85
CA THR A 163 1.70 16.12 2.52
C THR A 163 2.54 17.38 2.68
N ASP A 164 3.81 17.28 2.33
CA ASP A 164 4.78 18.36 2.48
C ASP A 164 5.03 19.05 1.14
N GLN A 165 4.57 20.29 1.02
CA GLN A 165 4.70 21.09 -0.19
C GLN A 165 6.13 21.61 -0.42
N THR A 166 7.01 21.49 0.57
CA THR A 166 8.41 21.95 0.48
C THR A 166 9.34 20.91 -0.13
N LEU A 167 8.91 19.66 -0.23
CA LEU A 167 9.63 18.62 -0.95
C LEU A 167 9.41 18.75 -2.46
N HIS A 168 10.27 18.11 -3.27
CA HIS A 168 10.03 17.99 -4.71
C HIS A 168 8.89 17.02 -4.97
N TRP A 169 7.75 17.54 -5.38
CA TRP A 169 6.52 16.77 -5.54
C TRP A 169 5.66 17.27 -6.72
N ALA A 170 4.52 16.68 -6.95
CA ALA A 170 3.60 16.97 -8.06
C ALA A 170 3.18 18.43 -8.15
N ASP A 171 3.04 19.12 -7.02
CA ASP A 171 2.66 20.55 -6.92
C ASP A 171 1.50 20.96 -7.84
N PRO A 172 0.28 20.39 -7.71
CA PRO A 172 -0.82 20.67 -8.62
C PRO A 172 -1.24 22.15 -8.66
N LEU A 173 -0.96 22.90 -7.60
CA LEU A 173 -1.29 24.32 -7.51
C LEU A 173 -0.21 25.23 -8.11
N GLY A 174 0.96 24.70 -8.45
CA GLY A 174 2.08 25.45 -9.03
C GLY A 174 2.68 26.47 -8.07
N LEU A 175 2.69 26.17 -6.76
CA LEU A 175 3.22 27.09 -5.74
C LEU A 175 4.74 27.17 -5.75
N ASN A 176 5.42 26.18 -6.33
CA ASN A 176 6.87 26.09 -6.41
C ASN A 176 7.55 26.16 -5.01
N CYS A 177 6.95 25.49 -4.05
CA CYS A 177 7.39 25.47 -2.65
C CYS A 177 8.63 24.63 -2.39
N THR A 178 9.21 24.03 -3.40
CA THR A 178 10.43 23.23 -3.26
C THR A 178 11.50 24.09 -2.56
N MET A 179 11.98 23.62 -1.41
CA MET A 179 13.07 24.27 -0.72
C MET A 179 14.29 24.25 -1.64
N ASP A 180 14.98 25.37 -1.75
CA ASP A 180 16.25 25.34 -2.40
C ASP A 180 17.19 24.38 -1.63
N LEU A 181 18.24 23.92 -2.28
CA LEU A 181 19.18 22.95 -1.72
C LEU A 181 19.85 23.40 -0.41
N MET A 182 19.53 24.60 0.09
CA MET A 182 20.06 25.23 1.29
C MET A 182 19.21 24.94 2.55
N GLY A 183 18.07 24.23 2.40
CA GLY A 183 17.23 23.82 3.53
C GLY A 183 16.56 24.97 4.27
N MET A 184 16.26 26.07 3.59
CA MET A 184 15.51 27.16 4.20
C MET A 184 14.04 26.80 4.38
N ALA A 185 13.52 27.04 5.57
CA ALA A 185 12.10 26.88 5.83
C ALA A 185 11.27 27.88 4.97
N PRO A 186 10.03 27.51 4.56
CA PRO A 186 9.17 28.46 3.87
C PRO A 186 8.90 29.67 4.74
N GLU A 187 8.70 30.83 4.10
CA GLU A 187 8.37 32.05 4.85
C GLU A 187 7.10 31.87 5.67
N PHE A 188 7.13 32.41 6.88
CA PHE A 188 5.98 32.41 7.77
C PHE A 188 4.75 33.01 7.07
N GLY A 189 3.62 32.29 7.12
CA GLY A 189 2.37 32.71 6.47
C GLY A 189 2.29 32.47 4.98
N SER A 190 3.34 31.94 4.34
CA SER A 190 3.26 31.56 2.94
C SER A 190 2.33 30.33 2.73
N PRO A 191 1.72 30.18 1.56
CA PRO A 191 0.97 28.95 1.23
C PRO A 191 1.81 27.67 1.39
N CYS A 192 3.13 27.77 1.22
CA CYS A 192 4.07 26.66 1.35
C CYS A 192 4.21 26.15 2.79
N ALA A 193 3.93 26.99 3.78
CA ALA A 193 3.94 26.64 5.20
C ALA A 193 2.60 26.09 5.70
N GLN A 194 1.61 25.96 4.81
CA GLN A 194 0.29 25.43 5.13
C GLN A 194 0.15 23.95 4.73
N ASN A 195 -0.81 23.25 5.33
CA ASN A 195 -1.20 21.94 4.83
C ASN A 195 -1.72 22.05 3.40
N TYR A 196 -1.40 21.04 2.57
CA TYR A 196 -1.96 20.98 1.23
C TYR A 196 -3.46 20.75 1.28
N GLU A 197 -4.24 21.60 0.63
CA GLU A 197 -5.70 21.52 0.61
C GLU A 197 -6.27 21.26 -0.80
N GLY A 198 -5.40 21.22 -1.81
CA GLY A 198 -5.77 21.07 -3.21
C GLY A 198 -6.26 19.66 -3.57
N GLN A 199 -6.48 19.46 -4.86
CA GLN A 199 -6.90 18.18 -5.39
C GLN A 199 -5.78 17.15 -5.32
N ILE A 200 -6.13 15.91 -4.99
CA ILE A 200 -5.18 14.82 -4.82
C ILE A 200 -4.69 14.36 -6.19
N PRO A 201 -3.39 14.51 -6.49
CA PRO A 201 -2.80 13.98 -7.70
C PRO A 201 -2.57 12.47 -7.56
N ALA A 202 -2.79 11.73 -8.64
CA ALA A 202 -2.55 10.29 -8.70
C ALA A 202 -2.14 9.86 -10.11
N VAL A 203 -1.34 8.80 -10.20
CA VAL A 203 -1.02 8.11 -11.45
C VAL A 203 -0.77 6.63 -11.15
N VAL A 204 -1.10 5.74 -12.06
CA VAL A 204 -0.87 4.31 -11.91
C VAL A 204 0.36 3.88 -12.71
N HIS A 205 1.33 3.30 -12.03
CA HIS A 205 2.50 2.66 -12.61
C HIS A 205 2.34 1.15 -12.62
N LEU A 206 2.65 0.50 -13.75
CA LEU A 206 2.75 -0.95 -13.86
C LEU A 206 4.17 -1.40 -13.52
N HIS A 207 4.40 -1.72 -12.26
CA HIS A 207 5.72 -2.08 -11.74
C HIS A 207 6.23 -3.42 -12.30
N GLY A 208 7.34 -3.35 -13.02
CA GLY A 208 7.93 -4.47 -13.75
C GLY A 208 7.33 -4.69 -15.13
N GLY A 209 6.46 -3.79 -15.62
CA GLY A 209 5.87 -3.87 -16.94
C GLY A 209 6.85 -3.49 -18.06
N GLU A 210 7.06 -4.36 -19.05
CA GLU A 210 7.76 -4.02 -20.29
C GLU A 210 6.79 -3.29 -21.22
N VAL A 211 6.62 -2.00 -20.99
CA VAL A 211 5.65 -1.15 -21.68
C VAL A 211 6.33 0.08 -22.32
N PRO A 212 5.74 0.68 -23.36
CA PRO A 212 6.19 1.98 -23.85
C PRO A 212 6.19 3.03 -22.73
N PRO A 213 7.14 3.99 -22.73
CA PRO A 213 7.28 4.98 -21.65
C PRO A 213 6.02 5.77 -21.32
N GLU A 214 5.18 6.07 -22.32
CA GLU A 214 3.92 6.78 -22.12
C GLU A 214 2.86 5.96 -21.38
N LEU A 215 3.00 4.64 -21.33
CA LEU A 215 2.09 3.72 -20.62
C LEU A 215 2.62 3.31 -19.25
N ASP A 216 3.84 3.70 -18.91
CA ASP A 216 4.52 3.29 -17.69
C ASP A 216 3.90 3.90 -16.42
N GLY A 217 3.25 5.07 -16.56
CA GLY A 217 2.70 5.79 -15.41
C GLY A 217 3.81 6.37 -14.53
N GLY A 218 4.84 6.97 -15.15
CA GLY A 218 5.96 7.58 -14.43
C GLY A 218 5.54 8.77 -13.55
N PRO A 219 6.43 9.26 -12.68
CA PRO A 219 6.08 10.21 -11.61
C PRO A 219 5.48 11.52 -12.12
N ASP A 220 5.85 11.97 -13.31
CA ASP A 220 5.34 13.19 -13.93
C ASP A 220 4.06 12.99 -14.75
N SER A 221 3.48 11.80 -14.73
CA SER A 221 2.27 11.46 -15.50
C SER A 221 0.98 11.61 -14.70
N TRP A 222 1.03 12.20 -13.51
CA TRP A 222 -0.09 12.36 -12.60
C TRP A 222 -1.20 13.27 -13.15
N PHE A 223 -2.41 13.12 -12.60
CA PHE A 223 -3.58 13.94 -12.89
C PHE A 223 -4.51 14.00 -11.68
N THR A 224 -5.27 15.09 -11.58
CA THR A 224 -6.17 15.34 -10.44
C THR A 224 -7.59 14.83 -10.70
N SER A 225 -8.38 14.73 -9.64
CA SER A 225 -9.75 14.17 -9.66
C SER A 225 -10.74 14.98 -10.50
N ASP A 226 -10.49 16.28 -10.72
CA ASP A 226 -11.27 17.11 -11.66
C ASP A 226 -10.65 17.18 -13.07
N GLY A 227 -9.45 16.60 -13.24
CA GLY A 227 -8.70 16.65 -14.48
C GLY A 227 -8.16 18.02 -14.86
N ARG A 228 -8.23 19.00 -13.96
CA ARG A 228 -7.76 20.37 -14.20
C ARG A 228 -6.25 20.46 -14.23
N TYR A 229 -5.58 19.76 -13.32
CA TYR A 229 -4.13 19.77 -13.18
C TYR A 229 -3.54 18.44 -13.60
N LYS A 230 -2.43 18.48 -14.32
CA LYS A 230 -1.76 17.31 -14.89
C LYS A 230 -0.26 17.53 -14.90
N GLY A 231 0.48 16.48 -14.60
CA GLY A 231 1.93 16.46 -14.79
C GLY A 231 2.29 16.58 -16.28
N HIS A 232 3.48 17.06 -16.55
CA HIS A 232 3.90 17.37 -17.93
C HIS A 232 4.10 16.12 -18.81
N LYS A 233 4.14 14.92 -18.22
CA LYS A 233 4.18 13.63 -18.92
C LYS A 233 2.84 12.90 -18.92
N TYR A 234 1.77 13.57 -18.49
CA TYR A 234 0.45 12.95 -18.52
C TYR A 234 0.13 12.41 -19.91
N TYR A 235 -0.30 11.15 -19.92
CA TYR A 235 -0.73 10.47 -21.14
C TYR A 235 -2.10 9.81 -20.94
N SER A 236 -2.89 9.85 -21.98
CA SER A 236 -4.11 9.06 -22.09
C SER A 236 -4.44 8.85 -23.57
N SER A 237 -4.86 7.64 -23.92
CA SER A 237 -5.43 7.38 -25.25
C SER A 237 -6.69 8.22 -25.46
N LYS A 238 -7.07 8.46 -26.72
CA LYS A 238 -8.26 9.26 -27.07
C LYS A 238 -9.53 8.71 -26.41
N GLY A 239 -10.39 9.64 -25.98
CA GLY A 239 -11.71 9.31 -25.45
C GLY A 239 -11.80 9.11 -23.94
N ALA A 240 -10.71 9.25 -23.19
CA ALA A 240 -10.77 9.25 -21.74
C ALA A 240 -11.34 10.58 -21.19
N PRO A 241 -12.09 10.53 -20.07
CA PRO A 241 -12.45 11.73 -19.32
C PRO A 241 -11.22 12.50 -18.85
N ALA A 242 -11.38 13.80 -18.53
CA ALA A 242 -10.27 14.67 -18.12
C ALA A 242 -9.54 14.15 -16.85
N ASN A 243 -10.28 13.51 -15.96
CA ASN A 243 -9.79 12.91 -14.71
C ASN A 243 -9.42 11.42 -14.84
N ALA A 244 -9.05 10.96 -16.03
CA ALA A 244 -8.69 9.58 -16.27
C ALA A 244 -7.52 9.44 -17.23
N SER A 245 -6.74 8.37 -17.06
CA SER A 245 -5.80 7.87 -18.06
C SER A 245 -6.29 6.54 -18.62
N LEU A 246 -6.13 6.37 -19.94
CA LEU A 246 -6.45 5.12 -20.64
C LEU A 246 -5.15 4.53 -21.18
N TYR A 247 -4.72 3.43 -20.60
CA TYR A 247 -3.51 2.69 -20.96
C TYR A 247 -3.85 1.42 -21.73
N LYS A 248 -2.94 1.05 -22.66
CA LYS A 248 -3.00 -0.17 -23.46
C LYS A 248 -1.74 -1.01 -23.22
N TYR A 249 -1.78 -1.88 -22.25
CA TYR A 249 -0.63 -2.72 -21.92
C TYR A 249 -0.45 -3.87 -22.93
N PRO A 250 0.72 -3.99 -23.56
CA PRO A 250 0.91 -4.94 -24.68
C PRO A 250 1.02 -6.41 -24.27
N ASN A 251 1.31 -6.73 -23.02
CA ASN A 251 1.44 -8.10 -22.46
C ASN A 251 2.39 -9.00 -23.26
N LYS A 252 3.55 -8.49 -23.67
CA LYS A 252 4.51 -9.24 -24.51
C LYS A 252 5.67 -9.87 -23.72
N GLN A 253 5.87 -9.41 -22.49
CA GLN A 253 6.93 -9.90 -21.61
C GLN A 253 6.70 -11.33 -21.13
N GLU A 254 7.70 -11.92 -20.46
CA GLU A 254 7.60 -13.23 -19.82
C GLU A 254 6.40 -13.31 -18.86
N ALA A 255 5.84 -14.52 -18.71
CA ALA A 255 4.83 -14.80 -17.71
C ALA A 255 5.38 -14.52 -16.32
N ALA A 256 4.84 -13.54 -15.64
CA ALA A 256 5.37 -13.03 -14.37
C ALA A 256 4.28 -12.41 -13.49
N PRO A 257 4.47 -12.43 -12.19
CA PRO A 257 3.68 -11.66 -11.25
C PRO A 257 4.16 -10.21 -11.23
N LEU A 258 3.38 -9.30 -11.77
CA LEU A 258 3.57 -7.86 -11.67
C LEU A 258 2.62 -7.28 -10.62
N TRP A 259 2.79 -6.02 -10.31
CA TRP A 259 1.84 -5.25 -9.53
C TRP A 259 1.70 -3.84 -10.08
N PHE A 260 0.68 -3.12 -9.69
CA PHE A 260 0.51 -1.72 -10.03
C PHE A 260 0.22 -0.91 -8.78
N HIS A 261 0.73 0.30 -8.76
CA HIS A 261 0.61 1.19 -7.61
C HIS A 261 0.67 2.65 -8.04
N ASP A 262 0.34 3.55 -7.14
CA ASP A 262 0.54 4.98 -7.40
C ASP A 262 2.04 5.32 -7.51
N HIS A 263 2.35 6.21 -8.46
CA HIS A 263 3.73 6.67 -8.69
C HIS A 263 3.84 8.20 -8.77
N THR A 264 2.92 8.93 -8.17
CA THR A 264 2.90 10.40 -8.20
C THR A 264 4.16 11.00 -7.59
N LEU A 265 4.81 11.92 -8.33
CA LEU A 265 6.03 12.59 -7.91
C LEU A 265 5.93 13.13 -6.47
N GLY A 266 6.83 12.71 -5.58
CA GLY A 266 6.89 13.12 -4.19
C GLY A 266 5.72 12.67 -3.30
N ALA A 267 4.68 12.05 -3.87
CA ALA A 267 3.49 11.56 -3.15
C ALA A 267 3.32 10.04 -3.18
N THR A 268 4.12 9.29 -3.97
CA THR A 268 4.07 7.82 -4.06
C THR A 268 4.07 7.17 -2.67
N ARG A 269 4.97 7.60 -1.80
CA ARG A 269 5.09 7.13 -0.42
C ARG A 269 3.78 7.25 0.37
N LEU A 270 3.05 8.35 0.17
CA LEU A 270 1.76 8.59 0.82
C LEU A 270 0.67 7.75 0.16
N ASN A 271 0.51 7.86 -1.15
CA ASN A 271 -0.58 7.24 -1.89
C ASN A 271 -0.57 5.71 -1.78
N VAL A 272 0.62 5.08 -1.79
CA VAL A 272 0.77 3.63 -1.60
C VAL A 272 0.47 3.22 -0.15
N ILE A 273 0.91 4.01 0.84
CA ILE A 273 0.57 3.75 2.25
C ILE A 273 -0.94 3.88 2.47
N MET A 274 -1.60 4.82 1.81
CA MET A 274 -3.07 4.99 1.91
C MET A 274 -3.85 3.84 1.28
N GLY A 275 -3.21 2.95 0.48
CA GLY A 275 -3.83 1.72 -0.02
C GLY A 275 -3.78 1.52 -1.54
N MET A 276 -3.12 2.41 -2.30
CA MET A 276 -3.09 2.40 -3.76
C MET A 276 -2.16 1.33 -4.32
N ALA A 277 -2.57 0.05 -4.24
CA ALA A 277 -1.84 -1.10 -4.75
C ALA A 277 -2.78 -2.22 -5.25
N GLY A 278 -2.40 -2.89 -6.34
CA GLY A 278 -3.10 -4.05 -6.89
C GLY A 278 -2.13 -4.95 -7.67
N ALA A 279 -2.55 -6.15 -8.03
CA ALA A 279 -1.72 -7.12 -8.74
C ALA A 279 -2.07 -7.21 -10.22
N TYR A 280 -1.04 -7.44 -11.04
CA TYR A 280 -1.16 -7.64 -12.48
C TYR A 280 -0.41 -8.92 -12.85
N TYR A 281 -1.11 -9.96 -13.19
CA TYR A 281 -0.53 -11.28 -13.46
C TYR A 281 -0.55 -11.59 -14.96
N ILE A 282 0.62 -11.90 -15.52
CA ILE A 282 0.72 -12.36 -16.89
C ILE A 282 0.98 -13.87 -16.88
N TYR A 283 0.09 -14.65 -17.51
CA TYR A 283 0.30 -16.06 -17.76
C TYR A 283 0.61 -16.31 -19.24
N ASP A 284 1.36 -17.37 -19.53
CA ASP A 284 1.69 -17.78 -20.89
C ASP A 284 1.11 -19.19 -21.15
N PRO A 285 0.11 -19.33 -22.02
CA PRO A 285 -0.46 -20.64 -22.34
C PRO A 285 0.48 -21.52 -23.16
N LEU A 286 1.56 -20.95 -23.72
CA LEU A 286 2.56 -21.69 -24.49
C LEU A 286 3.74 -22.14 -23.61
N LEU A 287 3.83 -21.64 -22.38
CA LEU A 287 4.85 -22.06 -21.44
C LEU A 287 4.50 -23.45 -20.89
N SER A 288 5.35 -24.42 -21.18
CA SER A 288 5.18 -25.78 -20.68
C SER A 288 5.58 -25.84 -19.20
N LEU A 289 4.60 -25.67 -18.32
CA LEU A 289 4.74 -25.86 -16.88
C LEU A 289 4.23 -27.25 -16.47
N PRO A 290 4.64 -27.78 -15.29
CA PRO A 290 4.11 -29.04 -14.80
C PRO A 290 2.57 -29.04 -14.79
N PRO A 291 1.92 -30.07 -15.36
CA PRO A 291 0.46 -30.09 -15.58
C PRO A 291 -0.34 -30.06 -14.27
N ASN A 292 0.27 -30.44 -13.16
CA ASN A 292 -0.30 -30.46 -11.82
C ASN A 292 0.18 -29.28 -10.94
N LEU A 293 0.84 -28.27 -11.51
CA LEU A 293 1.09 -27.02 -10.82
C LEU A 293 -0.25 -26.36 -10.51
N GLN A 294 -0.46 -25.90 -9.27
CA GLN A 294 -1.70 -25.27 -8.86
C GLN A 294 -2.08 -24.12 -9.81
N PRO A 295 -3.30 -24.12 -10.33
CA PRO A 295 -3.77 -23.08 -11.25
C PRO A 295 -3.89 -21.73 -10.52
N LEU A 296 -3.95 -20.64 -11.26
CA LEU A 296 -3.94 -19.28 -10.70
C LEU A 296 -5.06 -19.02 -9.69
N ASN A 297 -6.23 -19.61 -9.88
CA ASN A 297 -7.36 -19.47 -8.94
C ASN A 297 -7.17 -20.20 -7.60
N GLU A 298 -6.13 -21.02 -7.46
CA GLU A 298 -5.69 -21.64 -6.21
C GLU A 298 -4.46 -20.97 -5.60
N VAL A 299 -3.89 -19.96 -6.27
CA VAL A 299 -2.76 -19.20 -5.75
C VAL A 299 -3.23 -18.30 -4.61
N ILE A 300 -2.46 -18.27 -3.53
CA ILE A 300 -2.72 -17.43 -2.37
C ILE A 300 -1.85 -16.16 -2.48
N PRO A 301 -2.43 -14.99 -2.75
CA PRO A 301 -1.68 -13.75 -2.74
C PRO A 301 -1.33 -13.36 -1.30
N VAL A 302 -0.12 -12.83 -1.11
CA VAL A 302 0.41 -12.37 0.18
C VAL A 302 1.15 -11.05 -0.05
N ALA A 303 0.41 -9.95 -0.09
CA ALA A 303 0.97 -8.61 -0.15
C ALA A 303 1.30 -8.13 1.26
N ILE A 304 2.58 -8.06 1.57
CA ILE A 304 3.08 -7.68 2.90
C ILE A 304 3.42 -6.20 2.87
N GLN A 305 2.92 -5.46 3.85
CA GLN A 305 3.15 -4.03 4.04
C GLN A 305 3.33 -3.75 5.53
N ASP A 306 3.94 -2.63 5.86
CA ASP A 306 3.97 -2.14 7.23
C ASP A 306 3.28 -0.78 7.33
N ARG A 307 2.63 -0.53 8.46
CA ARG A 307 1.82 0.67 8.72
C ARG A 307 2.01 1.13 10.16
N MET A 308 1.63 2.38 10.40
CA MET A 308 1.34 2.91 11.73
C MET A 308 -0.11 3.34 11.79
N PHE A 309 -0.66 3.34 12.99
CA PHE A 309 -2.05 3.73 13.26
C PHE A 309 -2.12 4.74 14.39
N ASP A 310 -3.22 5.48 14.45
CA ASP A 310 -3.60 6.28 15.62
C ASP A 310 -4.57 5.52 16.52
N THR A 311 -4.85 6.09 17.68
CA THR A 311 -5.79 5.52 18.67
C THR A 311 -7.23 5.43 18.19
N ASN A 312 -7.57 6.07 17.07
CA ASN A 312 -8.86 5.98 16.40
C ASN A 312 -8.85 4.97 15.22
N GLY A 313 -7.79 4.16 15.11
CA GLY A 313 -7.65 3.16 14.06
C GLY A 313 -7.34 3.71 12.68
N GLN A 314 -7.00 5.00 12.57
CA GLN A 314 -6.66 5.61 11.29
C GLN A 314 -5.17 5.43 10.98
N LEU A 315 -4.84 5.39 9.69
CA LEU A 315 -3.44 5.42 9.26
C LEU A 315 -2.73 6.64 9.84
N PHE A 316 -1.52 6.43 10.31
CA PHE A 316 -0.68 7.46 10.90
C PHE A 316 0.65 7.52 10.18
N MET A 317 1.13 8.73 9.93
CA MET A 317 2.49 8.98 9.47
C MET A 317 3.16 9.95 10.42
N PRO A 318 4.36 9.63 10.94
CA PRO A 318 5.11 10.57 11.75
C PRO A 318 5.45 11.78 10.88
N ALA A 319 5.01 12.95 11.33
CA ALA A 319 5.08 14.20 10.58
C ALA A 319 6.10 15.17 11.16
N ASP A 320 6.97 14.72 12.05
CA ASP A 320 7.92 15.61 12.70
C ASP A 320 9.27 14.96 12.93
N SER A 321 10.15 15.75 13.52
CA SER A 321 11.46 15.33 14.02
C SER A 321 11.41 14.37 15.20
N ALA A 322 10.28 13.76 15.54
CA ALA A 322 10.13 12.81 16.64
C ALA A 322 11.10 11.61 16.51
N GLY A 323 11.61 11.37 15.31
CA GLY A 323 12.70 10.43 15.07
C GLY A 323 14.12 10.92 15.43
N GLY A 324 14.27 12.14 15.94
CA GLY A 324 15.57 12.68 16.36
C GLY A 324 16.53 13.01 15.23
N ILE A 325 16.06 13.16 14.01
CA ILE A 325 16.91 13.55 12.86
C ILE A 325 17.04 15.07 12.84
N LEU A 326 18.22 15.54 13.24
CA LEU A 326 18.56 16.96 13.46
C LEU A 326 18.75 17.79 12.17
N TRP A 327 18.34 17.32 11.01
CA TRP A 327 18.61 18.04 9.76
C TRP A 327 17.47 18.91 9.25
N SER A 328 16.37 18.97 9.98
CA SER A 328 15.33 19.99 9.77
C SER A 328 15.52 21.12 10.77
N LEU A 329 15.82 22.30 10.28
CA LEU A 329 15.84 23.54 11.08
C LEU A 329 14.43 24.02 11.42
N ASN A 330 13.40 23.47 10.79
CA ASN A 330 12.01 23.73 11.04
C ASN A 330 11.34 22.43 11.53
N PRO A 331 10.87 22.37 12.79
CA PRO A 331 10.24 21.17 13.33
C PRO A 331 8.91 20.81 12.63
N GLU A 332 8.40 21.67 11.76
CA GLU A 332 7.18 21.46 11.01
C GLU A 332 7.44 20.96 9.58
N HIS A 333 8.68 21.02 9.09
CA HIS A 333 9.09 20.58 7.76
C HIS A 333 10.51 19.98 7.78
N PRO A 334 10.73 18.87 7.02
CA PRO A 334 9.73 18.12 6.28
C PRO A 334 8.75 17.36 7.20
N TYR A 335 7.50 17.31 6.83
CA TYR A 335 6.47 16.51 7.53
C TYR A 335 6.68 15.00 7.39
N TRP A 336 7.76 14.59 6.83
CA TRP A 336 8.07 13.21 6.63
C TRP A 336 9.57 12.95 6.82
N VAL A 337 9.84 11.86 7.52
CA VAL A 337 11.20 11.37 7.72
C VAL A 337 11.47 10.28 6.69
N PRO A 338 12.52 10.37 5.89
CA PRO A 338 12.94 9.29 5.02
C PRO A 338 13.29 8.09 5.83
N GLU A 339 13.05 7.09 5.32
CA GLU A 339 12.68 5.68 5.33
C GLU A 339 11.60 5.45 6.37
N PHE A 340 10.34 5.60 5.93
CA PHE A 340 9.19 5.20 6.75
C PHE A 340 9.19 3.68 6.95
N GLU A 341 9.22 3.27 8.21
CA GLU A 341 9.01 1.90 8.64
C GLU A 341 7.93 1.87 9.72
N GLY A 342 6.82 1.18 9.41
CA GLY A 342 5.70 1.04 10.34
C GLY A 342 6.01 0.09 11.49
N ASP A 343 5.20 0.13 12.54
CA ASP A 343 5.29 -0.74 13.72
C ASP A 343 4.25 -1.86 13.74
N ALA A 344 3.39 -1.93 12.72
CA ALA A 344 2.40 -3.00 12.51
C ALA A 344 2.56 -3.62 11.11
N ILE A 345 2.55 -4.96 11.05
CA ILE A 345 2.59 -5.70 9.77
C ILE A 345 1.17 -5.93 9.27
N ILE A 346 0.93 -5.56 8.02
CA ILE A 346 -0.33 -5.69 7.32
C ILE A 346 -0.14 -6.68 6.17
N VAL A 347 -0.99 -7.68 6.08
CA VAL A 347 -1.00 -8.64 4.97
C VAL A 347 -2.35 -8.63 4.31
N ASN A 348 -2.38 -8.38 3.00
CA ASN A 348 -3.62 -8.23 2.23
C ASN A 348 -4.64 -7.28 2.87
N GLY A 349 -4.17 -6.20 3.52
CA GLY A 349 -5.03 -5.21 4.18
C GLY A 349 -5.50 -5.61 5.59
N LYS A 350 -4.98 -6.66 6.21
CA LYS A 350 -5.27 -7.06 7.60
C LYS A 350 -4.02 -7.02 8.47
N ALA A 351 -4.16 -6.52 9.70
CA ALA A 351 -3.08 -6.53 10.67
C ALA A 351 -2.85 -7.95 11.19
N TRP A 352 -1.65 -8.48 10.99
CA TRP A 352 -1.25 -9.82 11.42
C TRP A 352 -2.34 -10.89 11.27
N PRO A 353 -2.80 -11.21 10.04
CA PRO A 353 -3.89 -12.16 9.85
C PRO A 353 -3.45 -13.60 10.10
N TYR A 354 -4.45 -14.50 10.15
CA TYR A 354 -4.22 -15.93 10.04
C TYR A 354 -4.77 -16.49 8.74
N LEU A 355 -4.21 -17.61 8.30
CA LEU A 355 -4.72 -18.41 7.18
C LEU A 355 -4.89 -19.85 7.62
N GLU A 356 -6.08 -20.42 7.42
CA GLU A 356 -6.33 -21.85 7.56
C GLU A 356 -5.91 -22.58 6.30
N VAL A 357 -5.05 -23.59 6.44
CA VAL A 357 -4.58 -24.45 5.34
C VAL A 357 -4.75 -25.91 5.74
N MET A 358 -4.98 -26.79 4.76
CA MET A 358 -4.90 -28.24 4.97
C MET A 358 -3.44 -28.67 4.92
N ALA A 359 -3.13 -29.84 5.45
CA ALA A 359 -1.77 -30.42 5.39
C ALA A 359 -1.48 -30.94 3.97
N LYS A 360 -1.21 -30.03 3.04
CA LYS A 360 -0.86 -30.26 1.64
C LYS A 360 0.00 -29.13 1.10
N ARG A 361 0.43 -29.19 -0.15
CA ARG A 361 1.14 -28.12 -0.84
C ARG A 361 0.22 -26.97 -1.23
N TYR A 362 0.72 -25.74 -1.07
CA TYR A 362 0.08 -24.51 -1.52
C TYR A 362 1.07 -23.65 -2.30
N ARG A 363 0.57 -22.92 -3.29
CA ARG A 363 1.30 -21.95 -4.07
C ARG A 363 0.93 -20.55 -3.59
N PHE A 364 1.93 -19.81 -3.14
CA PHE A 364 1.82 -18.44 -2.65
C PHE A 364 2.44 -17.47 -3.66
N LEU A 365 1.83 -16.30 -3.79
CA LEU A 365 2.40 -15.16 -4.51
C LEU A 365 2.71 -14.06 -3.50
N PHE A 366 3.96 -13.92 -3.14
CA PHE A 366 4.44 -12.89 -2.24
C PHE A 366 4.73 -11.58 -2.98
N LEU A 367 4.34 -10.46 -2.38
CA LEU A 367 4.72 -9.10 -2.76
C LEU A 367 5.21 -8.39 -1.49
N ASN A 368 6.39 -7.77 -1.55
CA ASN A 368 6.76 -6.77 -0.56
C ASN A 368 6.27 -5.40 -1.03
N GLY A 369 5.14 -4.95 -0.50
CA GLY A 369 4.54 -3.65 -0.77
C GLY A 369 4.86 -2.57 0.27
N SER A 370 5.89 -2.79 1.13
CA SER A 370 6.38 -1.80 2.09
C SER A 370 7.16 -0.68 1.41
N THR A 371 7.23 0.47 2.05
CA THR A 371 7.95 1.64 1.52
C THR A 371 9.47 1.48 1.61
N ALA A 372 9.96 0.96 2.73
CA ALA A 372 11.40 0.81 2.99
C ALA A 372 11.78 -0.55 3.60
N ARG A 373 10.83 -1.22 4.30
CA ARG A 373 11.13 -2.44 5.03
C ARG A 373 11.44 -3.62 4.13
N ALA A 374 12.63 -4.22 4.31
CA ALA A 374 12.98 -5.54 3.79
C ALA A 374 12.40 -6.64 4.68
N TYR A 375 12.24 -7.84 4.13
CA TYR A 375 11.84 -9.04 4.87
C TYR A 375 12.83 -10.17 4.63
N GLU A 376 13.26 -10.84 5.71
CA GLU A 376 13.98 -12.13 5.70
C GLU A 376 13.08 -13.17 6.35
N MET A 377 12.43 -14.00 5.52
CA MET A 377 11.28 -14.79 5.93
C MET A 377 11.59 -16.28 6.07
N PHE A 378 10.97 -16.91 7.05
CA PHE A 378 10.89 -18.35 7.25
C PHE A 378 9.66 -18.69 8.11
N LEU A 379 9.29 -19.96 8.14
CA LEU A 379 8.25 -20.47 9.03
C LEU A 379 8.87 -21.14 10.25
N ASP A 380 8.26 -20.95 11.41
CA ASP A 380 8.57 -21.71 12.63
C ASP A 380 7.29 -22.19 13.34
N ASN A 381 7.49 -23.17 14.22
CA ASN A 381 6.45 -23.61 15.15
C ASN A 381 6.69 -22.91 16.50
N PRO A 382 5.87 -21.94 16.91
CA PRO A 382 6.10 -21.17 18.14
C PRO A 382 5.93 -21.99 19.41
N VAL A 383 5.26 -23.15 19.34
CA VAL A 383 5.03 -24.03 20.49
C VAL A 383 6.23 -24.92 20.75
N THR A 384 6.81 -25.51 19.71
CA THR A 384 7.97 -26.43 19.85
C THR A 384 9.31 -25.73 19.69
N GLY A 385 9.33 -24.51 19.12
CA GLY A 385 10.54 -23.81 18.70
C GLY A 385 11.24 -24.41 17.48
N GLY A 386 10.64 -25.43 16.85
CA GLY A 386 11.18 -26.08 15.64
C GLY A 386 10.97 -25.24 14.39
N MET A 387 11.83 -25.43 13.39
CA MET A 387 11.66 -24.81 12.08
C MET A 387 10.44 -25.39 11.36
N GLY A 388 9.78 -24.55 10.59
CA GLY A 388 8.67 -24.92 9.75
C GLY A 388 9.12 -25.50 8.38
N PRO A 389 8.18 -25.62 7.44
CA PRO A 389 8.46 -26.20 6.12
C PRO A 389 9.42 -25.36 5.29
N THR A 390 10.11 -26.06 4.38
CA THR A 390 10.90 -25.45 3.29
C THR A 390 10.00 -24.62 2.38
N MET A 391 10.52 -23.49 1.93
CA MET A 391 9.94 -22.68 0.87
C MET A 391 10.64 -23.02 -0.46
N TRP A 392 9.88 -23.22 -1.54
CA TRP A 392 10.40 -23.49 -2.86
C TRP A 392 10.03 -22.35 -3.80
N VAL A 393 11.00 -21.52 -4.14
CA VAL A 393 10.80 -20.43 -5.11
C VAL A 393 10.69 -21.03 -6.51
N ILE A 394 9.60 -20.70 -7.21
CA ILE A 394 9.31 -21.17 -8.56
C ILE A 394 9.26 -20.05 -9.59
N SER A 395 9.02 -18.79 -9.15
CA SER A 395 8.98 -17.61 -10.01
C SER A 395 9.43 -16.39 -9.23
N THR A 396 9.98 -15.41 -9.94
CA THR A 396 10.40 -14.10 -9.42
C THR A 396 9.78 -12.98 -10.26
N ASP A 397 10.22 -11.75 -10.05
CA ASP A 397 9.82 -10.57 -10.83
C ASP A 397 9.88 -10.77 -12.35
N GLY A 398 10.89 -11.50 -12.82
CA GLY A 398 11.16 -11.74 -14.24
C GLY A 398 10.48 -12.99 -14.83
N GLY A 399 9.75 -13.76 -14.01
CA GLY A 399 9.05 -14.95 -14.48
C GLY A 399 9.49 -16.26 -13.82
N TYR A 400 9.07 -17.39 -14.42
CA TYR A 400 9.36 -18.71 -13.88
C TYR A 400 10.83 -19.07 -14.02
N LEU A 401 11.36 -19.71 -12.96
CA LEU A 401 12.69 -20.31 -12.97
C LEU A 401 12.70 -21.60 -13.81
N ASP A 402 13.87 -22.08 -14.23
CA ASP A 402 14.01 -23.36 -14.91
C ASP A 402 13.73 -24.54 -13.96
N SER A 403 14.12 -24.38 -12.69
CA SER A 403 13.90 -25.36 -11.63
C SER A 403 13.60 -24.66 -10.31
N PRO A 404 12.85 -25.29 -9.39
CA PRO A 404 12.58 -24.73 -8.07
C PRO A 404 13.86 -24.49 -7.27
N VAL A 405 13.94 -23.35 -6.59
CA VAL A 405 15.04 -23.04 -5.67
C VAL A 405 14.59 -23.29 -4.24
N LYS A 406 15.32 -24.18 -3.56
CA LYS A 406 15.06 -24.56 -2.17
C LYS A 406 15.54 -23.48 -1.20
N ILE A 407 14.67 -23.07 -0.29
CA ILE A 407 14.99 -22.21 0.86
C ILE A 407 14.65 -23.00 2.12
N ASP A 408 15.66 -23.62 2.72
CA ASP A 408 15.52 -24.52 3.88
C ASP A 408 15.87 -23.80 5.17
N PRO A 409 14.90 -23.54 6.06
CA PRO A 409 15.15 -22.83 7.32
C PRO A 409 16.04 -23.65 8.26
N ASN A 410 16.07 -24.99 8.16
CA ASN A 410 16.96 -25.85 8.95
C ASN A 410 18.45 -25.67 8.59
N LEU A 411 18.73 -25.21 7.37
CA LEU A 411 20.07 -24.84 6.92
C LEU A 411 20.38 -23.35 7.14
N GLY A 412 19.54 -22.64 7.88
CA GLY A 412 19.69 -21.20 8.12
C GLY A 412 19.29 -20.31 6.94
N GLN A 413 18.76 -20.87 5.84
CA GLN A 413 18.34 -20.11 4.68
C GLN A 413 17.01 -19.36 4.93
N LYS A 414 16.86 -18.20 4.32
CA LYS A 414 15.70 -17.32 4.43
C LYS A 414 15.30 -16.80 3.06
N LEU A 415 14.01 -16.58 2.84
CA LEU A 415 13.54 -15.84 1.68
C LEU A 415 13.69 -14.35 1.96
N VAL A 416 14.59 -13.70 1.23
CA VAL A 416 14.83 -12.25 1.35
C VAL A 416 14.01 -11.54 0.28
N MET A 417 13.29 -10.49 0.68
CA MET A 417 12.50 -9.64 -0.21
C MET A 417 12.75 -8.17 0.08
N GLN A 418 13.18 -7.43 -0.94
CA GLN A 418 13.25 -5.96 -0.91
C GLN A 418 11.89 -5.34 -1.29
N PRO A 419 11.65 -4.06 -0.98
CA PRO A 419 10.45 -3.37 -1.46
C PRO A 419 10.25 -3.50 -2.97
N GLY A 420 9.03 -3.83 -3.38
CA GLY A 420 8.65 -4.01 -4.78
C GLY A 420 8.89 -5.41 -5.34
N GLU A 421 9.68 -6.27 -4.70
CA GLU A 421 9.94 -7.63 -5.19
C GLU A 421 8.72 -8.56 -5.06
N ARG A 422 8.59 -9.49 -6.00
CA ARG A 422 7.57 -10.55 -6.03
C ARG A 422 8.23 -11.90 -6.19
N TYR A 423 7.70 -12.89 -5.48
CA TYR A 423 8.11 -14.30 -5.58
C TYR A 423 6.90 -15.22 -5.57
N GLU A 424 6.88 -16.21 -6.45
CA GLU A 424 5.98 -17.34 -6.28
C GLU A 424 6.69 -18.47 -5.56
N VAL A 425 6.02 -19.02 -4.54
CA VAL A 425 6.62 -19.99 -3.63
C VAL A 425 5.67 -21.15 -3.38
N ILE A 426 6.14 -22.37 -3.47
CA ILE A 426 5.42 -23.56 -3.03
C ILE A 426 5.88 -23.92 -1.61
N ILE A 427 4.92 -24.15 -0.72
CA ILE A 427 5.16 -24.60 0.66
C ILE A 427 4.33 -25.86 0.91
N ASP A 428 4.97 -26.92 1.42
CA ASP A 428 4.33 -28.19 1.73
C ASP A 428 4.07 -28.30 3.24
N PHE A 429 2.80 -28.37 3.61
CA PHE A 429 2.36 -28.48 5.01
C PHE A 429 2.06 -29.94 5.44
N ALA A 430 2.30 -30.96 4.59
CA ALA A 430 1.91 -32.34 4.84
C ALA A 430 2.44 -32.89 6.20
N GLY A 431 3.65 -32.49 6.61
CA GLY A 431 4.26 -32.92 7.89
C GLY A 431 3.83 -32.08 9.11
N TYR A 432 2.91 -31.11 8.96
CA TYR A 432 2.59 -30.13 10.01
C TYR A 432 1.12 -30.13 10.44
N ALA A 433 0.38 -31.21 10.18
CA ALA A 433 -1.03 -31.34 10.56
C ALA A 433 -1.27 -31.05 12.06
N GLY A 434 -2.28 -30.25 12.35
CA GLY A 434 -2.67 -29.88 13.72
C GLY A 434 -1.74 -28.87 14.39
N THR A 435 -0.84 -28.21 13.64
CA THR A 435 0.07 -27.20 14.17
C THR A 435 -0.28 -25.79 13.67
N ASN A 436 0.08 -24.78 14.47
CA ASN A 436 0.09 -23.39 14.04
C ASN A 436 1.53 -22.98 13.76
N LEU A 437 1.78 -22.45 12.58
CA LEU A 437 3.09 -21.95 12.15
C LEU A 437 3.04 -20.44 12.04
N ILE A 438 4.14 -19.77 12.36
CA ILE A 438 4.27 -18.32 12.17
C ILE A 438 5.23 -18.06 11.01
N LEU A 439 4.78 -17.28 10.05
CA LEU A 439 5.68 -16.66 9.08
C LEU A 439 6.43 -15.54 9.78
N ARG A 440 7.75 -15.71 9.91
CA ARG A 440 8.65 -14.80 10.62
C ARG A 440 9.32 -13.81 9.69
N ASN A 441 9.74 -12.71 10.28
CA ASN A 441 10.69 -11.76 9.70
C ASN A 441 11.85 -11.52 10.67
N ILE A 442 13.08 -11.60 10.17
CA ILE A 442 14.28 -11.25 10.95
C ILE A 442 15.13 -10.18 10.27
N ALA A 443 14.67 -9.63 9.15
CA ALA A 443 15.39 -8.55 8.47
C ALA A 443 15.57 -7.36 9.39
N LYS A 444 16.81 -6.92 9.53
CA LYS A 444 17.14 -5.71 10.28
C LYS A 444 16.67 -4.47 9.53
N HIS A 445 16.45 -3.41 10.25
CA HIS A 445 16.11 -2.11 9.67
C HIS A 445 17.01 -0.98 10.23
N PRO A 446 17.57 -0.16 9.36
CA PRO A 446 17.67 -0.33 7.91
C PRO A 446 18.40 -1.63 7.54
N PHE A 447 17.94 -2.27 6.46
CA PHE A 447 18.55 -3.51 5.96
C PHE A 447 19.90 -3.22 5.31
N PRO A 448 20.94 -4.09 5.44
CA PRO A 448 20.98 -5.35 6.23
C PRO A 448 21.61 -5.19 7.64
N ASN A 449 22.05 -4.01 8.03
CA ASN A 449 22.94 -3.83 9.19
C ASN A 449 22.32 -3.08 10.39
N GLY A 450 21.04 -2.69 10.28
CA GLY A 450 20.33 -1.94 11.31
C GLY A 450 19.95 -2.79 12.54
N VAL A 451 18.82 -2.43 13.14
CA VAL A 451 18.29 -3.07 14.36
C VAL A 451 17.41 -4.26 14.00
N ALA A 452 17.53 -5.36 14.72
CA ALA A 452 16.66 -6.51 14.51
C ALA A 452 15.20 -6.17 14.88
N PRO A 453 14.21 -6.73 14.14
CA PRO A 453 12.81 -6.47 14.44
C PRO A 453 12.41 -7.08 15.77
N GLN A 454 11.49 -6.40 16.46
CA GLN A 454 10.94 -6.93 17.72
C GLN A 454 10.18 -8.25 17.45
N GLY A 455 10.61 -9.34 18.06
CA GLY A 455 10.12 -10.68 17.76
C GLY A 455 8.64 -10.93 18.07
N SER A 456 8.01 -10.11 18.92
CA SER A 456 6.59 -10.18 19.27
C SER A 456 5.68 -9.34 18.33
N THR A 457 6.24 -8.45 17.50
CA THR A 457 5.51 -7.58 16.56
C THR A 457 6.09 -7.73 15.16
N LEU A 458 7.05 -6.89 14.78
CA LEU A 458 7.66 -6.82 13.46
C LEU A 458 8.40 -8.12 13.05
N GLY A 459 8.74 -8.96 14.00
CA GLY A 459 9.26 -10.30 13.76
C GLY A 459 8.21 -11.34 13.40
N ARG A 460 6.93 -10.97 13.30
CA ARG A 460 5.81 -11.82 12.89
C ARG A 460 5.09 -11.22 11.72
N ILE A 461 4.76 -12.03 10.72
CA ILE A 461 4.03 -11.57 9.53
C ILE A 461 2.58 -12.06 9.58
N MET A 462 2.36 -13.36 9.64
CA MET A 462 1.05 -13.98 9.73
C MET A 462 1.13 -15.37 10.38
N GLU A 463 -0.02 -15.92 10.77
CA GLU A 463 -0.15 -17.29 11.28
C GLU A 463 -0.76 -18.20 10.21
N LEU A 464 -0.23 -19.42 10.06
CA LEU A 464 -0.81 -20.49 9.26
C LEU A 464 -1.28 -21.61 10.19
N ARG A 465 -2.59 -21.88 10.15
CA ARG A 465 -3.25 -22.94 10.96
C ARG A 465 -3.42 -24.17 10.10
N VAL A 466 -2.62 -25.18 10.36
CA VAL A 466 -2.58 -26.39 9.53
C VAL A 466 -3.61 -27.40 10.03
N GLY A 467 -4.61 -27.64 9.21
CA GLY A 467 -5.68 -28.62 9.45
C GLY A 467 -5.28 -30.07 9.16
N ASN A 468 -6.25 -30.89 8.86
CA ASN A 468 -6.06 -32.32 8.62
C ASN A 468 -5.29 -32.61 7.31
N PRO A 469 -4.62 -33.77 7.23
CA PRO A 469 -4.05 -34.25 5.97
C PRO A 469 -5.14 -34.52 4.93
N VAL A 470 -4.81 -34.20 3.67
CA VAL A 470 -5.64 -34.51 2.50
C VAL A 470 -4.77 -35.08 1.40
N ILE A 471 -5.39 -35.80 0.45
CA ILE A 471 -4.68 -36.29 -0.74
C ILE A 471 -4.21 -35.07 -1.55
N ASP A 472 -2.93 -35.05 -1.89
CA ASP A 472 -2.31 -33.98 -2.64
C ASP A 472 -1.55 -34.54 -3.86
N ASN A 473 -2.11 -34.30 -5.05
CA ASN A 473 -1.53 -34.67 -6.34
C ASN A 473 -0.90 -33.46 -7.07
N SER A 474 -0.77 -32.32 -6.39
CA SER A 474 -0.14 -31.14 -6.98
C SER A 474 1.35 -31.32 -7.21
N TYR A 475 1.92 -30.46 -8.05
CA TYR A 475 3.35 -30.47 -8.36
C TYR A 475 4.21 -30.47 -7.09
N ASP A 476 5.14 -31.42 -7.03
CA ASP A 476 6.12 -31.54 -5.94
C ASP A 476 7.45 -30.91 -6.37
N PRO A 477 7.82 -29.75 -5.84
CA PRO A 477 9.09 -29.10 -6.18
C PRO A 477 10.32 -29.89 -5.70
N ALA A 478 10.16 -30.81 -4.74
CA ALA A 478 11.24 -31.67 -4.27
C ALA A 478 11.50 -32.89 -5.19
N SER A 479 10.64 -33.15 -6.16
CA SER A 479 10.76 -34.30 -7.08
C SER A 479 11.93 -34.21 -8.04
N GLY A 480 12.54 -33.04 -8.20
CA GLY A 480 13.57 -32.78 -9.22
C GLY A 480 13.02 -32.54 -10.62
N THR A 481 11.69 -32.55 -10.81
CA THR A 481 11.07 -32.23 -12.10
C THR A 481 11.26 -30.73 -12.40
N PRO A 482 11.83 -30.36 -13.57
CA PRO A 482 11.98 -28.95 -13.95
C PRO A 482 10.63 -28.23 -14.02
N LEU A 483 10.65 -26.91 -13.85
CA LEU A 483 9.48 -26.04 -14.05
C LEU A 483 9.26 -25.72 -15.53
N ARG A 484 10.36 -25.52 -16.27
CA ARG A 484 10.32 -25.22 -17.71
C ARG A 484 10.93 -26.39 -18.47
N ILE A 485 10.20 -26.88 -19.47
CA ILE A 485 10.61 -28.04 -20.32
C ILE A 485 10.83 -27.54 -21.73
#